data_c1845c374386742c0c6465e05de20bd4
#
_entry.id   c1845c374386742c0c6465e05de20bd4
#
_cell.length_a   1.000
_cell.length_b   1.000
_cell.length_c   1.000
_cell.angle_alpha   90.00
_cell.angle_beta   90.00
_cell.angle_gamma   90.00
#
_symmetry.space_group_name_H-M   'P 1'
#
loop_
_entity.id
_entity.type
_entity.pdbx_description
1 polymer ?
#
loop_
_entity_poly.entity_id
_entity_poly.type
_entity_poly.pdbx_seq_one_letter_code
_entity_poly.pdbx_strand_id
1 'polypeptide(L)'
;MQSAYTFYILGLNLILSSFSDQAVTALGLYYKWQTFFFIPLGAMQTCIVPVISFNYAARFIDRCKKTLSTAIVFGWALMFLGTLCFLLFPEQMLRVFTSDDAVVAIGKIGFLFVGISFLPMVTSLIFPVFFQATGYSLKSSLLTVIRTMVLFVPLGFLFSRFGLNRFWLTFPVTEVLTSLVGLLFYRQFLKNPYVATEKKEDQQMVMKPSHPGVILTIAREHGSSGKQVGKRIAEQLHIPFYYKEMTALAAQELSLIHISEPTRH
;
A
#
# COMPACT_ATOMS: atom_id res chain seq x y z
N MET A 1 7.48 10.19 1.91
CA MET A 1 6.28 9.66 2.60
C MET A 1 6.53 9.40 4.09
N GLN A 2 7.63 8.77 4.49
CA GLN A 2 7.96 8.51 5.91
C GLN A 2 7.93 9.77 6.79
N SER A 3 8.51 10.88 6.31
CA SER A 3 8.53 12.14 7.05
C SER A 3 7.14 12.69 7.39
N ALA A 4 6.15 12.50 6.53
CA ALA A 4 4.79 12.96 6.77
C ALA A 4 4.12 12.24 7.96
N TYR A 5 4.49 10.95 8.18
CA TYR A 5 4.03 10.20 9.35
C TYR A 5 4.57 10.76 10.66
N THR A 6 5.85 11.17 10.68
CA THR A 6 6.45 11.78 11.86
C THR A 6 5.74 13.08 12.24
N PHE A 7 5.41 13.91 11.26
CA PHE A 7 4.74 15.19 11.51
C PHE A 7 3.34 15.03 12.13
N TYR A 8 2.50 14.11 11.63
CA TYR A 8 1.17 13.95 12.20
C TYR A 8 1.22 13.31 13.60
N ILE A 9 2.14 12.37 13.83
CA ILE A 9 2.35 11.78 15.16
C ILE A 9 2.76 12.85 16.15
N LEU A 10 3.71 13.72 15.78
CA LEU A 10 4.14 14.84 16.60
C LEU A 10 2.98 15.81 16.87
N GLY A 11 2.20 16.16 15.85
CA GLY A 11 1.04 17.06 15.98
C GLY A 11 -0.02 16.51 16.91
N LEU A 12 -0.37 15.22 16.80
CA LEU A 12 -1.35 14.59 17.70
C LEU A 12 -0.82 14.46 19.13
N ASN A 13 0.47 14.17 19.34
CA ASN A 13 1.08 14.15 20.66
C ASN A 13 1.05 15.54 21.31
N LEU A 14 1.36 16.61 20.57
CA LEU A 14 1.29 17.99 21.07
C LEU A 14 -0.15 18.38 21.46
N ILE A 15 -1.16 17.95 20.72
CA ILE A 15 -2.57 18.18 21.07
C ILE A 15 -2.93 17.42 22.35
N LEU A 16 -2.54 16.15 22.47
CA LEU A 16 -2.87 15.33 23.64
C LEU A 16 -2.10 15.73 24.89
N SER A 17 -0.87 16.22 24.76
CA SER A 17 -0.09 16.72 25.90
C SER A 17 -0.74 17.91 26.61
N SER A 18 -1.61 18.66 25.91
CA SER A 18 -2.41 19.71 26.52
C SER A 18 -3.54 19.19 27.43
N PHE A 19 -3.87 17.90 27.37
CA PHE A 19 -4.85 17.28 28.24
C PHE A 19 -4.20 16.56 29.43
N SER A 20 -3.32 15.59 29.14
CA SER A 20 -2.58 14.85 30.17
C SER A 20 -1.49 13.95 29.55
N ASP A 21 -0.47 13.60 30.36
CA ASP A 21 0.55 12.63 29.98
C ASP A 21 -0.02 11.23 29.77
N GLN A 22 -1.08 10.90 30.51
CA GLN A 22 -1.80 9.64 30.35
C GLN A 22 -2.46 9.51 28.97
N ALA A 23 -2.96 10.62 28.40
CA ALA A 23 -3.55 10.63 27.07
C ALA A 23 -2.48 10.42 25.99
N VAL A 24 -1.31 11.02 26.15
CA VAL A 24 -0.14 10.79 25.27
C VAL A 24 0.32 9.33 25.33
N THR A 25 0.38 8.78 26.57
CA THR A 25 0.74 7.38 26.78
C THR A 25 -0.25 6.44 26.10
N ALA A 26 -1.56 6.69 26.24
CA ALA A 26 -2.60 5.89 25.58
C ALA A 26 -2.46 5.89 24.04
N LEU A 27 -2.12 7.05 23.43
CA LEU A 27 -1.83 7.14 22.01
C LEU A 27 -0.57 6.34 21.65
N GLY A 28 0.48 6.40 22.45
CA GLY A 28 1.70 5.62 22.26
C GLY A 28 1.46 4.11 22.28
N LEU A 29 0.58 3.65 23.18
CA LEU A 29 0.17 2.23 23.26
C LEU A 29 -0.63 1.81 22.02
N TYR A 30 -1.49 2.68 21.51
CA TYR A 30 -2.16 2.45 20.24
C TYR A 30 -1.15 2.23 19.09
N TYR A 31 -0.13 3.07 18.96
CA TYR A 31 0.88 2.92 17.89
C TYR A 31 1.66 1.61 17.98
N LYS A 32 1.94 1.10 19.18
CA LYS A 32 2.57 -0.21 19.34
C LYS A 32 1.71 -1.33 18.77
N TRP A 33 0.42 -1.36 19.11
CA TRP A 33 -0.52 -2.35 18.59
C TRP A 33 -0.78 -2.16 17.10
N GLN A 34 -0.91 -0.92 16.65
CA GLN A 34 -1.05 -0.60 15.23
C GLN A 34 0.10 -1.21 14.42
N THR A 35 1.34 -1.00 14.85
CA THR A 35 2.51 -1.55 14.16
C THR A 35 2.40 -3.06 14.00
N PHE A 36 1.98 -3.76 15.04
CA PHE A 36 1.80 -5.22 15.00
C PHE A 36 0.76 -5.65 13.94
N PHE A 37 -0.44 -5.07 13.98
CA PHE A 37 -1.50 -5.40 13.02
C PHE A 37 -1.19 -4.94 11.59
N PHE A 38 -0.33 -3.94 11.42
CA PHE A 38 0.02 -3.39 10.11
C PHE A 38 1.17 -4.09 9.40
N ILE A 39 1.92 -4.98 10.06
CA ILE A 39 2.97 -5.78 9.42
C ILE A 39 2.43 -6.55 8.20
N PRO A 40 1.35 -7.35 8.29
CA PRO A 40 0.82 -8.06 7.12
C PRO A 40 0.30 -7.14 6.02
N LEU A 41 -0.33 -6.01 6.41
CA LEU A 41 -0.81 -5.01 5.45
C LEU A 41 0.35 -4.34 4.70
N GLY A 42 1.43 -4.00 5.39
CA GLY A 42 2.65 -3.45 4.79
C GLY A 42 3.32 -4.42 3.82
N ALA A 43 3.40 -5.70 4.18
CA ALA A 43 3.89 -6.75 3.29
C ALA A 43 3.03 -6.85 2.02
N MET A 44 1.71 -6.86 2.16
CA MET A 44 0.78 -6.86 1.02
C MET A 44 0.98 -5.63 0.13
N GLN A 45 1.10 -4.43 0.70
CA GLN A 45 1.37 -3.20 -0.05
C GLN A 45 2.64 -3.31 -0.90
N THR A 46 3.69 -3.88 -0.34
CA THR A 46 4.95 -4.11 -1.06
C THR A 46 4.78 -5.11 -2.21
N CYS A 47 4.02 -6.17 -2.00
CA CYS A 47 3.77 -7.21 -3.01
C CYS A 47 2.91 -6.72 -4.19
N ILE A 48 1.94 -5.84 -3.96
CA ILE A 48 1.04 -5.38 -5.03
C ILE A 48 1.69 -4.37 -5.97
N VAL A 49 2.73 -3.63 -5.54
CA VAL A 49 3.39 -2.61 -6.36
C VAL A 49 3.94 -3.19 -7.66
N PRO A 50 4.82 -4.21 -7.67
CA PRO A 50 5.34 -4.76 -8.92
C PRO A 50 4.25 -5.38 -9.80
N VAL A 51 3.23 -6.03 -9.19
CA VAL A 51 2.11 -6.62 -9.93
C VAL A 51 1.32 -5.55 -10.66
N ILE A 52 0.97 -4.45 -9.99
CA ILE A 52 0.23 -3.35 -10.61
C ILE A 52 1.08 -2.64 -11.66
N SER A 53 2.35 -2.34 -11.36
CA SER A 53 3.26 -1.64 -12.28
C SER A 53 3.44 -2.41 -13.58
N PHE A 54 3.70 -3.72 -13.49
CA PHE A 54 3.86 -4.58 -14.66
C PHE A 54 2.58 -4.63 -15.52
N ASN A 55 1.42 -4.89 -14.89
CA ASN A 55 0.16 -4.98 -15.62
C ASN A 55 -0.26 -3.62 -16.21
N TYR A 56 0.03 -2.52 -15.53
CA TYR A 56 -0.25 -1.18 -16.04
C TYR A 56 0.62 -0.82 -17.25
N ALA A 57 1.93 -1.11 -17.20
CA ALA A 57 2.84 -0.93 -18.33
C ALA A 57 2.45 -1.79 -19.54
N ALA A 58 2.02 -3.02 -19.29
CA ALA A 58 1.52 -3.95 -20.32
C ALA A 58 0.08 -3.64 -20.79
N ARG A 59 -0.55 -2.56 -20.30
CA ARG A 59 -1.94 -2.16 -20.61
C ARG A 59 -3.03 -3.16 -20.19
N PHE A 60 -2.75 -4.07 -19.28
CA PHE A 60 -3.74 -4.99 -18.69
C PHE A 60 -4.51 -4.31 -17.55
N ILE A 61 -5.30 -3.30 -17.89
CA ILE A 61 -5.98 -2.45 -16.91
C ILE A 61 -6.96 -3.23 -16.03
N ASP A 62 -7.66 -4.21 -16.58
CA ASP A 62 -8.58 -5.05 -15.78
C ASP A 62 -7.84 -5.88 -14.73
N ARG A 63 -6.62 -6.33 -15.04
CA ARG A 63 -5.76 -6.99 -14.03
C ARG A 63 -5.35 -6.03 -12.93
N CYS A 64 -5.03 -4.77 -13.25
CA CYS A 64 -4.75 -3.74 -12.25
C CYS A 64 -5.94 -3.49 -11.34
N LYS A 65 -7.17 -3.36 -11.91
CA LYS A 65 -8.42 -3.19 -11.16
C LYS A 65 -8.68 -4.39 -10.24
N LYS A 66 -8.51 -5.60 -10.77
CA LYS A 66 -8.69 -6.85 -10.01
C LYS A 66 -7.68 -6.95 -8.87
N THR A 67 -6.40 -6.64 -9.12
CA THR A 67 -5.36 -6.62 -8.09
C THR A 67 -5.69 -5.62 -6.99
N LEU A 68 -6.11 -4.39 -7.36
CA LEU A 68 -6.53 -3.37 -6.39
C LEU A 68 -7.72 -3.86 -5.53
N SER A 69 -8.78 -4.36 -6.18
CA SER A 69 -9.96 -4.85 -5.48
C SER A 69 -9.62 -6.01 -4.55
N THR A 70 -8.84 -6.99 -5.01
CA THR A 70 -8.40 -8.13 -4.19
C THR A 70 -7.57 -7.66 -3.00
N ALA A 71 -6.67 -6.69 -3.19
CA ALA A 71 -5.86 -6.13 -2.11
C ALA A 71 -6.72 -5.42 -1.06
N ILE A 72 -7.74 -4.66 -1.46
CA ILE A 72 -8.66 -4.00 -0.53
C ILE A 72 -9.47 -5.04 0.26
N VAL A 73 -10.05 -6.03 -0.41
CA VAL A 73 -10.86 -7.07 0.26
C VAL A 73 -10.01 -7.90 1.22
N PHE A 74 -8.82 -8.31 0.79
CA PHE A 74 -7.90 -9.06 1.64
C PHE A 74 -7.39 -8.21 2.82
N GLY A 75 -7.07 -6.94 2.57
CA GLY A 75 -6.70 -6.00 3.63
C GLY A 75 -7.83 -5.79 4.65
N TRP A 76 -9.09 -5.70 4.19
CA TRP A 76 -10.25 -5.63 5.09
C TRP A 76 -10.40 -6.90 5.91
N ALA A 77 -10.22 -8.07 5.32
CA ALA A 77 -10.28 -9.34 6.05
C ALA A 77 -9.20 -9.42 7.15
N LEU A 78 -7.97 -9.00 6.84
CA LEU A 78 -6.87 -8.92 7.82
C LEU A 78 -7.19 -7.91 8.94
N MET A 79 -7.62 -6.70 8.58
CA MET A 79 -7.88 -5.63 9.57
C MET A 79 -9.17 -5.84 10.35
N PHE A 80 -10.10 -6.65 9.84
CA PHE A 80 -11.29 -7.05 10.58
C PHE A 80 -10.94 -7.77 11.88
N LEU A 81 -9.92 -8.65 11.85
CA LEU A 81 -9.42 -9.29 13.07
C LEU A 81 -8.87 -8.25 14.06
N GLY A 82 -8.08 -7.28 13.58
CA GLY A 82 -7.60 -6.18 14.40
C GLY A 82 -8.73 -5.34 14.98
N THR A 83 -9.73 -5.02 14.16
CA THR A 83 -10.95 -4.33 14.60
C THR A 83 -11.65 -5.09 15.74
N LEU A 84 -11.84 -6.41 15.58
CA LEU A 84 -12.46 -7.24 16.64
C LEU A 84 -11.65 -7.21 17.93
N CYS A 85 -10.31 -7.31 17.87
CA CYS A 85 -9.46 -7.23 19.05
C CYS A 85 -9.61 -5.89 19.76
N PHE A 86 -9.62 -4.78 19.02
CA PHE A 86 -9.74 -3.43 19.59
C PHE A 86 -11.12 -3.13 20.17
N LEU A 87 -12.18 -3.76 19.63
CA LEU A 87 -13.55 -3.58 20.13
C LEU A 87 -13.86 -4.49 21.31
N LEU A 88 -13.39 -5.75 21.27
CA LEU A 88 -13.77 -6.74 22.29
C LEU A 88 -12.81 -6.76 23.50
N PHE A 89 -11.53 -6.48 23.28
CA PHE A 89 -10.48 -6.63 24.28
C PHE A 89 -9.63 -5.36 24.52
N PRO A 90 -10.20 -4.13 24.47
CA PRO A 90 -9.40 -2.91 24.58
C PRO A 90 -8.66 -2.81 25.93
N GLU A 91 -9.29 -3.21 27.02
CA GLU A 91 -8.68 -3.18 28.35
C GLU A 91 -7.52 -4.16 28.48
N GLN A 92 -7.72 -5.41 28.04
CA GLN A 92 -6.69 -6.44 28.09
C GLN A 92 -5.46 -6.02 27.25
N MET A 93 -5.70 -5.46 26.06
CA MET A 93 -4.62 -4.97 25.20
C MET A 93 -3.81 -3.83 25.84
N LEU A 94 -4.46 -2.94 26.55
CA LEU A 94 -3.80 -1.85 27.28
C LEU A 94 -3.04 -2.40 28.49
N ARG A 95 -3.63 -3.29 29.25
CA ARG A 95 -3.02 -3.87 30.46
C ARG A 95 -1.78 -4.72 30.18
N VAL A 96 -1.54 -5.16 28.95
CA VAL A 96 -0.27 -5.78 28.54
C VAL A 96 0.91 -4.83 28.73
N PHE A 97 0.70 -3.52 28.60
CA PHE A 97 1.75 -2.52 28.62
C PHE A 97 1.74 -1.59 29.82
N THR A 98 0.63 -1.48 30.54
CA THR A 98 0.49 -0.53 31.66
C THR A 98 -0.42 -1.06 32.76
N SER A 99 -0.07 -0.73 34.01
CA SER A 99 -0.91 -0.95 35.19
C SER A 99 -1.66 0.34 35.63
N ASP A 100 -1.45 1.47 34.95
CA ASP A 100 -2.07 2.74 35.26
C ASP A 100 -3.54 2.75 34.82
N ASP A 101 -4.46 2.79 35.79
CA ASP A 101 -5.90 2.79 35.54
C ASP A 101 -6.38 4.03 34.77
N ALA A 102 -5.70 5.18 34.93
CA ALA A 102 -6.05 6.40 34.21
C ALA A 102 -5.72 6.26 32.70
N VAL A 103 -4.57 5.67 32.38
CA VAL A 103 -4.20 5.35 30.98
C VAL A 103 -5.17 4.36 30.38
N VAL A 104 -5.55 3.32 31.14
CA VAL A 104 -6.51 2.30 30.67
C VAL A 104 -7.89 2.91 30.42
N ALA A 105 -8.38 3.77 31.30
CA ALA A 105 -9.69 4.42 31.15
C ALA A 105 -9.74 5.28 29.87
N ILE A 106 -8.71 6.09 29.62
CA ILE A 106 -8.60 6.92 28.41
C ILE A 106 -8.42 6.05 27.17
N GLY A 107 -7.52 5.07 27.24
CA GLY A 107 -7.15 4.20 26.13
C GLY A 107 -8.30 3.32 25.67
N LYS A 108 -9.18 2.83 26.56
CA LYS A 108 -10.38 2.05 26.20
C LYS A 108 -11.25 2.80 25.18
N ILE A 109 -11.53 4.07 25.47
CA ILE A 109 -12.34 4.90 24.56
C ILE A 109 -11.60 5.10 23.23
N GLY A 110 -10.29 5.42 23.29
CA GLY A 110 -9.46 5.58 22.11
C GLY A 110 -9.43 4.34 21.22
N PHE A 111 -9.23 3.16 21.82
CA PHE A 111 -9.15 1.89 21.10
C PHE A 111 -10.45 1.54 20.38
N LEU A 112 -11.61 1.84 20.98
CA LEU A 112 -12.91 1.65 20.31
C LEU A 112 -13.01 2.48 19.02
N PHE A 113 -12.71 3.79 19.08
CA PHE A 113 -12.76 4.65 17.90
C PHE A 113 -11.73 4.26 16.84
N VAL A 114 -10.51 3.97 17.28
CA VAL A 114 -9.43 3.57 16.38
C VAL A 114 -9.69 2.19 15.75
N GLY A 115 -10.25 1.25 16.52
CA GLY A 115 -10.64 -0.07 15.99
C GLY A 115 -11.61 0.05 14.82
N ILE A 116 -12.61 0.91 14.91
CA ILE A 116 -13.56 1.20 13.83
C ILE A 116 -12.84 1.79 12.59
N SER A 117 -11.77 2.58 12.81
CA SER A 117 -11.03 3.21 11.71
C SER A 117 -10.17 2.24 10.89
N PHE A 118 -9.91 1.02 11.35
CA PHE A 118 -9.03 0.07 10.67
C PHE A 118 -9.54 -0.33 9.28
N LEU A 119 -10.85 -0.48 9.11
CA LEU A 119 -11.41 -0.84 7.80
C LEU A 119 -11.25 0.30 6.76
N PRO A 120 -11.69 1.54 7.01
CA PRO A 120 -11.44 2.62 6.06
C PRO A 120 -9.95 2.93 5.90
N MET A 121 -9.12 2.70 6.92
CA MET A 121 -7.68 2.88 6.86
C MET A 121 -7.01 1.98 5.81
N VAL A 122 -7.46 0.75 5.62
CA VAL A 122 -6.97 -0.12 4.53
C VAL A 122 -7.11 0.57 3.19
N THR A 123 -8.28 1.13 2.92
CA THR A 123 -8.58 1.79 1.65
C THR A 123 -7.75 3.07 1.48
N SER A 124 -7.64 3.88 2.53
CA SER A 124 -6.87 5.12 2.52
C SER A 124 -5.37 4.90 2.30
N LEU A 125 -4.83 3.74 2.70
CA LEU A 125 -3.43 3.38 2.53
C LEU A 125 -3.15 2.66 1.20
N ILE A 126 -4.09 1.90 0.66
CA ILE A 126 -3.89 1.17 -0.60
C ILE A 126 -3.98 2.09 -1.82
N PHE A 127 -4.84 3.12 -1.82
CA PHE A 127 -4.93 4.06 -2.94
C PHE A 127 -3.61 4.79 -3.25
N PRO A 128 -2.88 5.38 -2.28
CA PRO A 128 -1.57 5.97 -2.56
C PRO A 128 -0.60 4.97 -3.19
N VAL A 129 -0.58 3.72 -2.72
CA VAL A 129 0.27 2.65 -3.27
C VAL A 129 -0.12 2.33 -4.71
N PHE A 130 -1.41 2.24 -5.02
CA PHE A 130 -1.91 2.05 -6.38
C PHE A 130 -1.47 3.18 -7.32
N PHE A 131 -1.62 4.45 -6.91
CA PHE A 131 -1.21 5.58 -7.72
C PHE A 131 0.30 5.65 -7.91
N GLN A 132 1.07 5.27 -6.91
CA GLN A 132 2.53 5.15 -7.02
C GLN A 132 2.91 4.08 -8.03
N ALA A 133 2.29 2.90 -7.98
CA ALA A 133 2.55 1.78 -8.88
C ALA A 133 2.15 2.05 -10.34
N THR A 134 1.15 2.92 -10.56
CA THR A 134 0.70 3.32 -11.91
C THR A 134 1.40 4.59 -12.43
N GLY A 135 2.44 5.10 -11.75
CA GLY A 135 3.21 6.28 -12.17
C GLY A 135 2.56 7.62 -11.81
N TYR A 136 1.38 7.65 -11.18
CA TYR A 136 0.72 8.88 -10.72
C TYR A 136 1.24 9.31 -9.33
N SER A 137 2.56 9.46 -9.21
CA SER A 137 3.24 9.78 -7.94
C SER A 137 2.72 11.04 -7.27
N LEU A 138 2.30 12.03 -8.05
CA LEU A 138 1.73 13.28 -7.53
C LEU A 138 0.39 13.04 -6.80
N LYS A 139 -0.50 12.20 -7.35
CA LYS A 139 -1.76 11.81 -6.69
C LYS A 139 -1.49 10.99 -5.42
N SER A 140 -0.51 10.09 -5.47
CA SER A 140 -0.06 9.33 -4.30
C SER A 140 0.44 10.23 -3.17
N SER A 141 1.34 11.15 -3.48
CA SER A 141 1.88 12.11 -2.51
C SER A 141 0.81 13.03 -1.95
N LEU A 142 -0.09 13.53 -2.82
CA LEU A 142 -1.19 14.41 -2.42
C LEU A 142 -2.14 13.71 -1.44
N LEU A 143 -2.52 12.45 -1.71
CA LEU A 143 -3.35 11.67 -0.77
C LEU A 143 -2.65 11.50 0.59
N THR A 144 -1.35 11.23 0.59
CA THR A 144 -0.59 11.09 1.83
C THR A 144 -0.54 12.41 2.60
N VAL A 145 -0.29 13.54 1.94
CA VAL A 145 -0.26 14.87 2.57
C VAL A 145 -1.65 15.28 3.08
N ILE A 146 -2.69 15.07 2.28
CA ILE A 146 -4.09 15.33 2.70
C ILE A 146 -4.39 14.55 3.97
N ARG A 147 -4.10 13.25 3.99
CA ARG A 147 -4.34 12.39 5.16
C ARG A 147 -3.58 12.87 6.39
N THR A 148 -2.27 13.06 6.27
CA THR A 148 -1.38 13.27 7.42
C THR A 148 -1.36 14.71 7.92
N MET A 149 -1.33 15.70 7.02
CA MET A 149 -1.18 17.11 7.39
C MET A 149 -2.49 17.88 7.36
N VAL A 150 -3.34 17.65 6.33
CA VAL A 150 -4.55 18.44 6.14
C VAL A 150 -5.72 17.91 6.96
N LEU A 151 -5.78 16.60 7.20
CA LEU A 151 -6.89 16.00 7.95
C LEU A 151 -6.50 15.65 9.38
N PHE A 152 -5.46 14.84 9.62
CA PHE A 152 -5.16 14.38 10.98
C PHE A 152 -4.91 15.53 11.96
N VAL A 153 -4.05 16.46 11.65
CA VAL A 153 -3.68 17.51 12.60
C VAL A 153 -4.81 18.54 12.80
N PRO A 154 -5.44 19.11 11.73
CA PRO A 154 -6.53 20.06 11.92
C PRO A 154 -7.78 19.45 12.54
N LEU A 155 -8.17 18.23 12.16
CA LEU A 155 -9.32 17.53 12.77
C LEU A 155 -9.02 17.14 14.21
N GLY A 156 -7.77 16.72 14.51
CA GLY A 156 -7.33 16.46 15.88
C GLY A 156 -7.46 17.71 16.75
N PHE A 157 -7.02 18.86 16.26
CA PHE A 157 -7.17 20.13 16.94
C PHE A 157 -8.65 20.54 17.08
N LEU A 158 -9.45 20.37 16.03
CA LEU A 158 -10.87 20.70 16.06
C LEU A 158 -11.63 19.84 17.10
N PHE A 159 -11.46 18.53 17.06
CA PHE A 159 -12.15 17.62 17.98
C PHE A 159 -11.63 17.72 19.41
N SER A 160 -10.37 18.10 19.62
CA SER A 160 -9.82 18.34 20.95
C SER A 160 -10.56 19.47 21.70
N ARG A 161 -11.10 20.47 20.98
CA ARG A 161 -11.92 21.55 21.57
C ARG A 161 -13.21 21.06 22.22
N PHE A 162 -13.68 19.89 21.81
CA PHE A 162 -14.89 19.26 22.35
C PHE A 162 -14.59 18.20 23.44
N GLY A 163 -13.33 18.10 23.85
CA GLY A 163 -12.87 17.20 24.92
C GLY A 163 -12.11 15.98 24.41
N LEU A 164 -11.38 15.33 25.34
CA LEU A 164 -10.49 14.21 25.06
C LEU A 164 -11.19 13.02 24.39
N ASN A 165 -12.41 12.69 24.82
CA ASN A 165 -13.13 11.55 24.24
C ASN A 165 -13.49 11.77 22.76
N ARG A 166 -13.79 13.02 22.38
CA ARG A 166 -14.11 13.35 20.99
C ARG A 166 -12.89 13.48 20.11
N PHE A 167 -11.71 13.72 20.69
CA PHE A 167 -10.44 13.71 19.95
C PHE A 167 -10.25 12.41 19.17
N TRP A 168 -10.63 11.27 19.73
CA TRP A 168 -10.46 9.96 19.09
C TRP A 168 -11.29 9.78 17.80
N LEU A 169 -12.33 10.59 17.60
CA LEU A 169 -13.08 10.65 16.32
C LEU A 169 -12.22 11.12 15.16
N THR A 170 -11.09 11.76 15.43
CA THR A 170 -10.13 12.17 14.39
C THR A 170 -9.73 10.98 13.50
N PHE A 171 -9.52 9.82 14.08
CA PHE A 171 -9.06 8.63 13.34
C PHE A 171 -10.09 8.15 12.32
N PRO A 172 -11.31 7.74 12.70
CA PRO A 172 -12.28 7.25 11.72
C PRO A 172 -12.70 8.33 10.72
N VAL A 173 -12.84 9.57 11.11
CA VAL A 173 -13.23 10.66 10.19
C VAL A 173 -12.14 10.91 9.17
N THR A 174 -10.87 10.99 9.58
CA THR A 174 -9.75 11.18 8.65
C THR A 174 -9.66 10.03 7.65
N GLU A 175 -9.77 8.79 8.11
CA GLU A 175 -9.62 7.62 7.23
C GLU A 175 -10.78 7.51 6.24
N VAL A 176 -11.99 7.81 6.65
CA VAL A 176 -13.15 7.85 5.75
C VAL A 176 -13.00 8.96 4.71
N LEU A 177 -12.66 10.18 5.12
CA LEU A 177 -12.46 11.29 4.19
C LEU A 177 -11.33 11.01 3.20
N THR A 178 -10.20 10.49 3.66
CA THR A 178 -9.09 10.13 2.77
C THR A 178 -9.49 9.03 1.79
N SER A 179 -10.24 8.02 2.24
CA SER A 179 -10.75 6.95 1.37
C SER A 179 -11.69 7.50 0.31
N LEU A 180 -12.56 8.46 0.65
CA LEU A 180 -13.44 9.12 -0.32
C LEU A 180 -12.64 9.93 -1.35
N VAL A 181 -11.64 10.70 -0.93
CA VAL A 181 -10.75 11.42 -1.85
C VAL A 181 -9.99 10.44 -2.75
N GLY A 182 -9.48 9.34 -2.19
CA GLY A 182 -8.84 8.27 -2.94
C GLY A 182 -9.76 7.66 -4.00
N LEU A 183 -11.03 7.42 -3.65
CA LEU A 183 -12.04 6.91 -4.57
C LEU A 183 -12.36 7.92 -5.68
N LEU A 184 -12.41 9.21 -5.37
CA LEU A 184 -12.61 10.28 -6.38
C LEU A 184 -11.44 10.30 -7.37
N PHE A 185 -10.19 10.22 -6.89
CA PHE A 185 -9.01 10.13 -7.74
C PHE A 185 -9.00 8.86 -8.58
N TYR A 186 -9.47 7.74 -8.02
CA TYR A 186 -9.60 6.48 -8.75
C TYR A 186 -10.67 6.56 -9.86
N ARG A 187 -11.83 7.16 -9.58
CA ARG A 187 -12.86 7.43 -10.61
C ARG A 187 -12.33 8.33 -11.73
N GLN A 188 -11.54 9.34 -11.38
CA GLN A 188 -10.88 10.21 -12.37
C GLN A 188 -9.82 9.44 -13.18
N PHE A 189 -9.07 8.52 -12.53
CA PHE A 189 -8.11 7.65 -13.21
C PHE A 189 -8.80 6.77 -14.25
N LEU A 190 -9.96 6.17 -13.93
CA LEU A 190 -10.71 5.33 -14.85
C LEU A 190 -11.25 6.09 -16.08
N LYS A 191 -11.44 7.39 -15.97
CA LYS A 191 -11.87 8.25 -17.10
C LYS A 191 -10.72 8.68 -18.02
N ASN A 192 -9.47 8.38 -17.66
CA ASN A 192 -8.32 8.72 -18.49
C ASN A 192 -8.40 7.94 -19.82
N PRO A 193 -8.23 8.59 -21.01
CA PRO A 193 -8.26 7.91 -22.30
C PRO A 193 -7.28 6.73 -22.39
N TYR A 194 -6.10 6.83 -21.80
CA TYR A 194 -5.12 5.75 -21.73
C TYR A 194 -5.65 4.49 -21.02
N VAL A 195 -6.54 4.69 -20.03
CA VAL A 195 -7.16 3.61 -19.25
C VAL A 195 -8.48 3.18 -19.89
N ALA A 196 -9.23 4.11 -20.49
CA ALA A 196 -10.53 3.86 -21.11
C ALA A 196 -10.41 3.13 -22.45
N THR A 197 -9.29 3.32 -23.17
CA THR A 197 -8.98 2.66 -24.44
C THR A 197 -8.31 1.31 -24.17
N GLU A 198 -8.89 0.50 -23.31
CA GLU A 198 -8.47 -0.88 -23.17
C GLU A 198 -8.73 -1.59 -24.48
N LYS A 199 -7.66 -1.96 -25.20
CA LYS A 199 -7.79 -2.73 -26.42
C LYS A 199 -8.35 -4.11 -26.04
N LYS A 200 -9.62 -4.32 -26.31
CA LYS A 200 -10.23 -5.67 -26.30
C LYS A 200 -9.49 -6.63 -27.29
N GLU A 201 -8.72 -6.08 -28.22
CA GLU A 201 -7.92 -6.80 -29.20
C GLU A 201 -6.69 -7.46 -28.60
N ASP A 202 -6.10 -6.93 -27.50
CA ASP A 202 -4.89 -7.52 -26.92
C ASP A 202 -5.17 -8.72 -25.99
N GLN A 203 -6.43 -8.99 -25.63
CA GLN A 203 -6.77 -10.27 -24.98
C GLN A 203 -6.61 -11.48 -25.92
N GLN A 204 -6.62 -11.25 -27.23
CA GLN A 204 -6.33 -12.30 -28.19
C GLN A 204 -4.84 -12.39 -28.55
N MET A 205 -4.06 -11.36 -28.24
CA MET A 205 -2.60 -11.33 -28.44
C MET A 205 -1.80 -11.73 -27.18
N VAL A 206 -2.45 -12.12 -26.07
CA VAL A 206 -1.83 -13.03 -25.13
C VAL A 206 -1.66 -14.33 -25.90
N MET A 207 -0.50 -14.38 -26.59
CA MET A 207 0.05 -15.57 -27.21
C MET A 207 -0.90 -16.76 -27.01
N LYS A 208 -1.67 -17.14 -28.05
CA LYS A 208 -1.88 -18.55 -28.21
C LYS A 208 -0.46 -19.10 -28.30
N PRO A 209 0.05 -19.74 -27.26
CA PRO A 209 1.32 -20.41 -27.42
C PRO A 209 1.03 -21.41 -28.52
N SER A 210 1.76 -21.32 -29.63
CA SER A 210 1.76 -22.34 -30.64
C SER A 210 2.18 -23.70 -30.05
N HIS A 211 2.57 -23.69 -28.77
CA HIS A 211 2.84 -24.84 -27.91
C HIS A 211 2.39 -24.48 -26.49
N PRO A 212 1.90 -25.43 -25.66
CA PRO A 212 1.60 -25.21 -24.25
C PRO A 212 2.89 -24.68 -23.60
N GLY A 213 2.88 -23.39 -23.24
CA GLY A 213 4.08 -22.64 -22.97
C GLY A 213 4.75 -23.09 -21.67
N VAL A 214 5.82 -23.81 -21.80
CA VAL A 214 6.80 -23.98 -20.74
C VAL A 214 7.79 -22.81 -20.84
N ILE A 215 7.75 -21.89 -19.87
CA ILE A 215 8.78 -20.88 -19.71
C ILE A 215 9.86 -21.47 -18.80
N LEU A 216 11.02 -21.75 -19.37
CA LEU A 216 12.17 -22.23 -18.62
C LEU A 216 13.08 -21.05 -18.28
N THR A 217 13.16 -20.69 -17.00
CA THR A 217 14.08 -19.66 -16.52
C THR A 217 15.33 -20.31 -15.94
N ILE A 218 16.50 -19.98 -16.48
CA ILE A 218 17.80 -20.49 -16.02
C ILE A 218 18.53 -19.37 -15.30
N ALA A 219 18.58 -19.44 -13.96
CA ALA A 219 19.45 -18.61 -13.15
C ALA A 219 20.91 -19.09 -13.26
N ARG A 220 21.86 -18.14 -13.30
CA ARG A 220 23.29 -18.47 -13.41
C ARG A 220 24.17 -17.48 -12.65
N GLU A 221 25.28 -17.96 -12.16
CA GLU A 221 26.36 -17.11 -11.67
C GLU A 221 27.31 -16.69 -12.82
N HIS A 222 28.04 -15.61 -12.62
CA HIS A 222 29.01 -15.11 -13.61
C HIS A 222 30.10 -16.18 -13.82
N GLY A 223 30.39 -16.51 -15.09
CA GLY A 223 31.41 -17.54 -15.45
C GLY A 223 30.88 -18.97 -15.56
N SER A 224 29.61 -19.25 -15.18
CA SER A 224 29.01 -20.56 -15.40
C SER A 224 28.61 -20.75 -16.86
N SER A 225 28.70 -22.00 -17.38
CA SER A 225 28.27 -22.35 -18.74
C SER A 225 26.77 -22.26 -19.01
N GLY A 226 26.01 -21.58 -18.13
CA GLY A 226 24.54 -21.51 -18.16
C GLY A 226 23.97 -20.99 -19.49
N LYS A 227 24.67 -20.11 -20.19
CA LYS A 227 24.25 -19.66 -21.55
C LYS A 227 24.25 -20.80 -22.55
N GLN A 228 25.30 -21.62 -22.56
CA GLN A 228 25.41 -22.74 -23.52
C GLN A 228 24.40 -23.84 -23.18
N VAL A 229 24.19 -24.12 -21.91
CA VAL A 229 23.18 -25.07 -21.43
C VAL A 229 21.76 -24.58 -21.82
N GLY A 230 21.44 -23.33 -21.57
CA GLY A 230 20.15 -22.74 -21.97
C GLY A 230 19.89 -22.79 -23.47
N LYS A 231 20.92 -22.50 -24.29
CA LYS A 231 20.80 -22.58 -25.74
C LYS A 231 20.56 -24.02 -26.23
N ARG A 232 21.28 -25.00 -25.68
CA ARG A 232 21.07 -26.42 -26.01
C ARG A 232 19.69 -26.94 -25.62
N ILE A 233 19.20 -26.54 -24.45
CA ILE A 233 17.84 -26.91 -23.99
C ILE A 233 16.80 -26.29 -24.94
N ALA A 234 16.93 -25.03 -25.31
CA ALA A 234 16.03 -24.37 -26.25
C ALA A 234 16.00 -25.02 -27.61
N GLU A 235 17.19 -25.42 -28.13
CA GLU A 235 17.32 -26.17 -29.38
C GLU A 235 16.65 -27.54 -29.32
N GLN A 236 16.81 -28.28 -28.21
CA GLN A 236 16.19 -29.60 -28.03
C GLN A 236 14.67 -29.53 -27.87
N LEU A 237 14.17 -28.48 -27.21
CA LEU A 237 12.74 -28.29 -26.97
C LEU A 237 12.06 -27.51 -28.11
N HIS A 238 12.79 -27.09 -29.14
CA HIS A 238 12.30 -26.24 -30.24
C HIS A 238 11.57 -24.98 -29.74
N ILE A 239 12.08 -24.36 -28.65
CA ILE A 239 11.55 -23.12 -28.12
C ILE A 239 12.53 -21.96 -28.37
N PRO A 240 12.03 -20.72 -28.53
CA PRO A 240 12.90 -19.56 -28.70
C PRO A 240 13.78 -19.32 -27.48
N PHE A 241 15.06 -19.04 -27.69
CA PHE A 241 16.02 -18.71 -26.63
C PHE A 241 16.25 -17.21 -26.61
N TYR A 242 15.89 -16.60 -25.48
CA TYR A 242 16.12 -15.18 -25.21
C TYR A 242 17.24 -15.02 -24.18
N TYR A 243 18.23 -14.22 -24.52
CA TYR A 243 19.32 -13.83 -23.62
C TYR A 243 19.31 -12.31 -23.55
N LYS A 244 20.25 -11.61 -23.21
CA LYS A 244 20.31 -10.14 -23.05
C LYS A 244 19.39 -9.30 -23.95
N GLU A 245 18.93 -9.85 -25.06
CA GLU A 245 18.01 -9.23 -26.04
C GLU A 245 16.66 -8.84 -25.40
N MET A 246 16.18 -9.59 -24.40
CA MET A 246 14.94 -9.27 -23.68
C MET A 246 15.05 -7.95 -22.92
N THR A 247 16.20 -7.68 -22.30
CA THR A 247 16.44 -6.41 -21.60
C THR A 247 16.61 -5.25 -22.59
N ALA A 248 17.20 -5.48 -23.74
CA ALA A 248 17.34 -4.46 -24.79
C ALA A 248 15.98 -4.15 -25.45
N LEU A 249 15.19 -5.18 -25.79
CA LEU A 249 13.83 -5.02 -26.31
C LEU A 249 12.90 -4.33 -25.30
N ALA A 250 12.93 -4.74 -24.04
CA ALA A 250 12.16 -4.10 -22.98
C ALA A 250 12.60 -2.65 -22.76
N ALA A 251 13.91 -2.36 -22.82
CA ALA A 251 14.43 -0.99 -22.70
C ALA A 251 14.02 -0.14 -23.91
N GLN A 252 13.98 -0.71 -25.11
CA GLN A 252 13.58 -0.03 -26.32
C GLN A 252 12.08 0.26 -26.37
N GLU A 253 11.23 -0.70 -25.96
CA GLU A 253 9.78 -0.49 -25.85
C GLU A 253 9.38 0.46 -24.70
N LEU A 254 10.18 0.49 -23.62
CA LEU A 254 9.95 1.37 -22.47
C LEU A 254 10.61 2.74 -22.61
N SER A 255 11.27 3.06 -23.74
CA SER A 255 12.06 4.29 -23.94
C SER A 255 13.12 4.55 -22.87
N LEU A 256 13.66 3.49 -22.26
CA LEU A 256 14.63 3.56 -21.17
C LEU A 256 16.09 3.39 -21.66
N ILE A 257 16.42 3.95 -22.84
CA ILE A 257 17.74 3.79 -23.48
C ILE A 257 18.91 4.30 -22.62
N HIS A 258 18.65 5.10 -21.60
CA HIS A 258 19.70 5.71 -20.78
C HIS A 258 20.10 4.97 -19.49
N ILE A 259 19.56 3.77 -19.21
CA ILE A 259 19.79 3.08 -17.92
C ILE A 259 20.81 1.92 -18.04
N SER A 260 21.31 1.58 -19.22
CA SER A 260 22.08 0.36 -19.44
C SER A 260 23.60 0.51 -19.65
N GLU A 261 24.19 1.66 -19.39
CA GLU A 261 25.66 1.75 -19.32
C GLU A 261 26.15 1.60 -17.88
N PRO A 262 26.78 0.45 -17.52
CA PRO A 262 27.52 0.38 -16.26
C PRO A 262 28.74 1.29 -16.39
N THR A 263 28.79 2.36 -15.61
CA THR A 263 30.02 3.12 -15.39
C THR A 263 31.12 2.16 -14.94
N ARG A 264 32.08 1.92 -15.82
CA ARG A 264 33.38 1.33 -15.47
C ARG A 264 34.14 2.36 -14.64
N HIS A 265 34.34 2.09 -13.39
CA HIS A 265 35.49 2.55 -12.62
C HIS A 265 36.22 1.34 -12.06
#